data_48396dc16ea590763b5d8dbd1e2e6a3d
#
_entry.id   48396dc16ea590763b5d8dbd1e2e6a3d
#
_cell.length_a   1.000
_cell.length_b   1.000
_cell.length_c   1.000
_cell.angle_alpha   90.00
_cell.angle_beta   90.00
_cell.angle_gamma   90.00
#
_symmetry.space_group_name_H-M   'P 1'
#
loop_
_entity.id
_entity.type
_entity.pdbx_description
1 polymer ?
#
loop_
_entity_poly.entity_id
_entity_poly.type
_entity_poly.pdbx_seq_one_letter_code
_entity_poly.pdbx_strand_id
1 'polypeptide(L)'
;MRHTVYALLFAIIMPSMATAQQDTQKADPENIRIEVNYMMPQRYSSRAVTDFSLCLKGDTVISHLPYMGQAYRPTYGNTDGLNFKLPVTDKSVKAGKKGKTIIRFTCNKSTATYDFSLELYPDGGAYINLSPSYADRIGYKGEWK
;
A
#
# COMPACT_ATOMS: atom_id res chain seq x y z
N MET A 1 -13.08 -23.60 -75.67
CA MET A 1 -12.13 -22.76 -74.91
C MET A 1 -12.69 -22.59 -73.54
N ARG A 2 -12.11 -23.27 -72.59
CA ARG A 2 -12.51 -23.18 -71.14
C ARG A 2 -11.43 -22.41 -70.42
N HIS A 3 -11.74 -21.20 -69.99
CA HIS A 3 -10.87 -20.43 -69.16
C HIS A 3 -11.24 -20.74 -67.70
N THR A 4 -10.39 -21.53 -67.03
CA THR A 4 -10.49 -21.81 -65.63
C THR A 4 -9.82 -20.66 -64.89
N VAL A 5 -10.61 -19.83 -64.22
CA VAL A 5 -10.12 -18.77 -63.33
C VAL A 5 -9.93 -19.38 -61.94
N TYR A 6 -8.67 -19.56 -61.56
CA TYR A 6 -8.33 -19.93 -60.20
C TYR A 6 -8.37 -18.66 -59.32
N ALA A 7 -9.39 -18.56 -58.52
CA ALA A 7 -9.44 -17.55 -57.47
C ALA A 7 -8.54 -17.99 -56.32
N LEU A 8 -7.39 -17.33 -56.18
CA LEU A 8 -6.51 -17.49 -55.04
C LEU A 8 -7.14 -16.76 -53.83
N LEU A 9 -7.66 -17.52 -52.90
CA LEU A 9 -8.16 -17.00 -51.62
C LEU A 9 -6.95 -16.76 -50.71
N PHE A 10 -6.50 -15.52 -50.63
CA PHE A 10 -5.51 -15.12 -49.61
C PHE A 10 -6.23 -14.97 -48.28
N ALA A 11 -6.11 -15.97 -47.42
CA ALA A 11 -6.51 -15.86 -46.03
C ALA A 11 -5.48 -15.01 -45.29
N ILE A 12 -5.84 -13.76 -45.03
CA ILE A 12 -5.04 -12.87 -44.13
C ILE A 12 -5.28 -13.33 -42.72
N ILE A 13 -4.33 -14.09 -42.19
CA ILE A 13 -4.26 -14.41 -40.74
C ILE A 13 -3.76 -13.14 -40.05
N MET A 14 -4.68 -12.36 -39.52
CA MET A 14 -4.32 -11.28 -38.57
C MET A 14 -3.87 -11.90 -37.24
N PRO A 15 -2.64 -11.66 -36.78
CA PRO A 15 -2.31 -12.00 -35.41
C PRO A 15 -3.12 -11.07 -34.50
N SER A 16 -4.06 -11.63 -33.77
CA SER A 16 -4.71 -10.94 -32.66
C SER A 16 -3.63 -10.66 -31.63
N MET A 17 -3.13 -9.43 -31.62
CA MET A 17 -2.36 -8.92 -30.48
C MET A 17 -3.31 -8.92 -29.28
N ALA A 18 -3.23 -9.95 -28.46
CA ALA A 18 -3.79 -9.92 -27.13
C ALA A 18 -3.02 -8.84 -26.37
N THR A 19 -3.57 -7.64 -26.32
CA THR A 19 -3.15 -6.63 -25.36
C THR A 19 -3.47 -7.22 -23.98
N ALA A 20 -2.44 -7.64 -23.28
CA ALA A 20 -2.57 -7.93 -21.87
C ALA A 20 -3.05 -6.64 -21.20
N GLN A 21 -4.32 -6.57 -20.88
CA GLN A 21 -4.86 -5.54 -20.01
C GLN A 21 -4.17 -5.77 -18.67
N GLN A 22 -3.17 -4.94 -18.35
CA GLN A 22 -2.74 -4.78 -16.99
C GLN A 22 -3.95 -4.25 -16.23
N ASP A 23 -4.52 -5.10 -15.38
CA ASP A 23 -5.51 -4.68 -14.40
C ASP A 23 -4.84 -3.63 -13.52
N THR A 24 -5.00 -2.37 -13.90
CA THR A 24 -4.62 -1.24 -13.08
C THR A 24 -5.63 -1.17 -11.94
N GLN A 25 -5.27 -1.76 -10.82
CA GLN A 25 -6.08 -1.75 -9.63
C GLN A 25 -6.20 -0.32 -9.11
N LYS A 26 -7.43 0.19 -9.07
CA LYS A 26 -7.72 1.51 -8.49
C LYS A 26 -7.93 1.37 -7.00
N ALA A 27 -7.18 2.15 -6.21
CA ALA A 27 -7.32 2.18 -4.77
C ALA A 27 -8.69 2.75 -4.35
N ASP A 28 -9.39 2.04 -3.47
CA ASP A 28 -10.56 2.55 -2.76
C ASP A 28 -10.10 3.09 -1.40
N PRO A 29 -10.11 4.43 -1.19
CA PRO A 29 -9.64 5.02 0.07
C PRO A 29 -10.45 4.61 1.29
N GLU A 30 -11.64 4.04 1.10
CA GLU A 30 -12.53 3.62 2.17
C GLU A 30 -12.32 2.15 2.58
N ASN A 31 -11.57 1.38 1.80
CA ASN A 31 -11.34 -0.04 2.09
C ASN A 31 -10.01 -0.51 1.52
N ILE A 32 -8.95 -0.42 2.34
CA ILE A 32 -7.60 -0.80 1.96
C ILE A 32 -7.04 -1.76 2.98
N ARG A 33 -6.41 -2.83 2.48
CA ARG A 33 -5.59 -3.74 3.27
C ARG A 33 -4.20 -3.80 2.67
N ILE A 34 -3.19 -3.56 3.51
CA ILE A 34 -1.78 -3.69 3.14
C ILE A 34 -1.18 -4.83 3.96
N GLU A 35 -0.67 -5.84 3.26
CA GLU A 35 0.13 -6.89 3.87
C GLU A 35 1.59 -6.48 3.83
N VAL A 36 2.21 -6.38 5.00
CA VAL A 36 3.58 -5.89 5.16
C VAL A 36 4.55 -7.06 5.11
N ASN A 37 5.54 -6.97 4.25
CA ASN A 37 6.56 -7.99 4.08
C ASN A 37 7.99 -7.49 4.34
N TYR A 38 8.15 -6.20 4.59
CA TYR A 38 9.46 -5.60 4.82
C TYR A 38 9.35 -4.39 5.77
N MET A 39 10.28 -4.30 6.70
CA MET A 39 10.36 -3.22 7.68
C MET A 39 11.66 -2.44 7.48
N MET A 40 11.56 -1.13 7.45
CA MET A 40 12.67 -0.19 7.23
C MET A 40 12.82 0.77 8.41
N PRO A 41 13.46 0.36 9.52
CA PRO A 41 13.69 1.23 10.66
C PRO A 41 14.68 2.35 10.31
N GLN A 42 14.59 3.47 11.01
CA GLN A 42 15.47 4.62 10.76
C GLN A 42 16.92 4.35 11.21
N ARG A 43 17.12 3.65 12.32
CA ARG A 43 18.43 3.44 12.97
C ARG A 43 18.96 2.02 12.88
N TYR A 44 18.18 1.11 12.32
CA TYR A 44 18.52 -0.30 12.27
C TYR A 44 18.43 -0.80 10.83
N SER A 45 19.04 -1.93 10.56
CA SER A 45 18.98 -2.56 9.23
C SER A 45 17.55 -2.96 8.87
N SER A 46 17.19 -2.72 7.63
CA SER A 46 15.92 -3.18 7.08
C SER A 46 15.87 -4.71 7.02
N ARG A 47 14.68 -5.27 7.23
CA ARG A 47 14.49 -6.72 7.27
C ARG A 47 13.14 -7.17 6.79
N ALA A 48 13.08 -8.40 6.28
CA ALA A 48 11.83 -9.06 5.94
C ALA A 48 11.05 -9.41 7.21
N VAL A 49 9.72 -9.26 7.13
CA VAL A 49 8.77 -9.61 8.19
C VAL A 49 7.60 -10.36 7.61
N THR A 50 6.87 -11.10 8.44
CA THR A 50 5.67 -11.85 8.05
C THR A 50 4.56 -11.65 9.08
N ASP A 51 3.32 -11.85 8.65
CA ASP A 51 2.10 -11.78 9.50
C ASP A 51 1.81 -10.38 10.05
N PHE A 52 2.20 -9.34 9.34
CA PHE A 52 1.88 -7.96 9.69
C PHE A 52 1.00 -7.31 8.62
N SER A 53 0.10 -6.45 9.07
CA SER A 53 -0.84 -5.77 8.17
C SER A 53 -1.32 -4.43 8.71
N LEU A 54 -1.76 -3.58 7.78
CA LEU A 54 -2.47 -2.34 8.05
C LEU A 54 -3.77 -2.34 7.26
N CYS A 55 -4.90 -2.15 7.94
CA CYS A 55 -6.20 -2.01 7.30
C CYS A 55 -6.77 -0.62 7.55
N LEU A 56 -7.28 0.01 6.50
CA LEU A 56 -8.03 1.25 6.57
C LEU A 56 -9.45 0.97 6.10
N LYS A 57 -10.42 1.08 7.00
CA LYS A 57 -11.85 0.86 6.72
C LYS A 57 -12.64 2.08 7.12
N GLY A 58 -13.09 2.88 6.14
CA GLY A 58 -13.76 4.13 6.40
C GLY A 58 -12.89 5.06 7.24
N ASP A 59 -13.37 5.44 8.42
CA ASP A 59 -12.68 6.32 9.37
C ASP A 59 -11.94 5.55 10.47
N THR A 60 -11.66 4.26 10.26
CA THR A 60 -10.97 3.41 11.25
C THR A 60 -9.73 2.79 10.65
N VAL A 61 -8.61 2.87 11.36
CA VAL A 61 -7.38 2.15 11.04
C VAL A 61 -7.19 0.98 12.01
N ILE A 62 -6.86 -0.19 11.47
CA ILE A 62 -6.48 -1.37 12.23
C ILE A 62 -5.03 -1.65 11.90
N SER A 63 -4.15 -1.41 12.88
CA SER A 63 -2.71 -1.60 12.75
C SER A 63 -2.26 -2.86 13.46
N HIS A 64 -1.51 -3.67 12.77
CA HIS A 64 -0.74 -4.79 13.31
C HIS A 64 0.65 -4.75 12.66
N LEU A 65 1.49 -3.84 13.16
CA LEU A 65 2.80 -3.56 12.57
C LEU A 65 3.92 -3.85 13.58
N PRO A 66 5.06 -4.37 13.11
CA PRO A 66 6.25 -4.48 13.94
C PRO A 66 6.87 -3.09 14.10
N TYR A 67 7.52 -2.87 15.23
CA TYR A 67 8.24 -1.61 15.48
C TYR A 67 9.65 -1.87 15.99
N MET A 68 10.60 -1.17 15.42
CA MET A 68 11.98 -1.11 15.87
C MET A 68 12.48 0.32 15.75
N GLY A 69 12.77 0.94 16.88
CA GLY A 69 13.22 2.32 16.94
C GLY A 69 13.50 2.78 18.35
N GLN A 70 13.95 4.02 18.49
CA GLN A 70 14.21 4.63 19.79
C GLN A 70 13.05 5.54 20.18
N ALA A 71 12.51 5.34 21.36
CA ALA A 71 11.51 6.24 21.93
C ALA A 71 12.17 7.45 22.59
N TYR A 72 11.68 8.66 22.27
CA TYR A 72 12.14 9.91 22.87
C TYR A 72 11.43 10.20 24.19
N ARG A 73 10.25 9.67 24.36
CA ARG A 73 9.43 9.78 25.57
C ARG A 73 8.94 8.40 25.96
N PRO A 74 9.23 7.93 27.19
CA PRO A 74 8.67 6.66 27.63
C PRO A 74 7.16 6.79 27.79
N THR A 75 6.42 5.97 27.05
CA THR A 75 4.98 5.84 27.24
C THR A 75 4.75 4.74 28.28
N TYR A 76 4.39 5.13 29.48
CA TYR A 76 4.06 4.19 30.55
C TYR A 76 2.80 3.39 30.16
N GLY A 77 2.90 2.07 30.17
CA GLY A 77 1.77 1.16 29.99
C GLY A 77 1.43 0.74 28.57
N ASN A 78 2.21 1.11 27.57
CA ASN A 78 2.00 0.65 26.20
C ASN A 78 3.00 -0.45 25.81
N THR A 79 2.66 -1.70 26.13
CA THR A 79 3.44 -2.88 25.76
C THR A 79 3.03 -3.46 24.40
N ASP A 80 1.96 -2.95 23.78
CA ASP A 80 1.34 -3.54 22.60
C ASP A 80 1.95 -3.07 21.28
N GLY A 81 2.99 -2.21 21.34
CA GLY A 81 3.63 -1.68 20.13
C GLY A 81 2.67 -0.92 19.21
N LEU A 82 2.66 -1.28 17.94
CA LEU A 82 1.78 -0.69 16.94
C LEU A 82 0.55 -1.55 16.64
N ASN A 83 0.05 -2.27 17.62
CA ASN A 83 -1.19 -3.04 17.53
C ASN A 83 -2.35 -2.22 18.10
N PHE A 84 -3.18 -1.67 17.23
CA PHE A 84 -4.32 -0.86 17.66
C PHE A 84 -5.42 -0.80 16.60
N LYS A 85 -6.60 -0.44 17.05
CA LYS A 85 -7.75 -0.06 16.23
C LYS A 85 -8.22 1.32 16.68
N LEU A 86 -8.01 2.33 15.86
CA LEU A 86 -8.25 3.73 16.22
C LEU A 86 -9.04 4.47 15.14
N PRO A 87 -9.80 5.49 15.52
CA PRO A 87 -10.41 6.39 14.57
C PRO A 87 -9.33 7.23 13.86
N VAL A 88 -9.57 7.49 12.60
CA VAL A 88 -8.70 8.28 11.72
C VAL A 88 -9.19 9.72 11.69
N THR A 89 -8.26 10.67 11.79
CA THR A 89 -8.52 12.10 11.64
C THR A 89 -7.63 12.68 10.54
N ASP A 90 -8.01 13.83 10.00
CA ASP A 90 -7.25 14.57 8.99
C ASP A 90 -6.85 13.74 7.76
N LYS A 91 -7.76 12.90 7.31
CA LYS A 91 -7.54 12.03 6.15
C LYS A 91 -7.54 12.85 4.85
N SER A 92 -6.48 12.71 4.07
CA SER A 92 -6.35 13.28 2.73
C SER A 92 -5.94 12.23 1.71
N VAL A 93 -6.50 12.34 0.51
CA VAL A 93 -6.21 11.44 -0.60
C VAL A 93 -5.73 12.29 -1.78
N LYS A 94 -4.57 11.96 -2.34
CA LYS A 94 -3.97 12.65 -3.48
C LYS A 94 -3.48 11.66 -4.52
N ALA A 95 -3.56 12.05 -5.79
CA ALA A 95 -2.88 11.36 -6.86
C ALA A 95 -1.40 11.79 -6.90
N GLY A 96 -0.51 10.83 -6.97
CA GLY A 96 0.93 11.05 -7.08
C GLY A 96 1.48 10.67 -8.45
N LYS A 97 2.80 10.75 -8.60
CA LYS A 97 3.51 10.34 -9.82
C LYS A 97 3.38 8.83 -10.05
N LYS A 98 3.45 8.39 -11.30
CA LYS A 98 3.36 6.98 -11.73
C LYS A 98 2.03 6.29 -11.38
N GLY A 99 0.95 7.06 -11.31
CA GLY A 99 -0.38 6.52 -11.00
C GLY A 99 -0.58 6.09 -9.56
N LYS A 100 0.35 6.40 -8.64
CA LYS A 100 0.19 6.08 -7.23
C LYS A 100 -0.88 6.92 -6.56
N THR A 101 -1.53 6.35 -5.57
CA THR A 101 -2.44 7.05 -4.67
C THR A 101 -1.73 7.28 -3.33
N ILE A 102 -1.75 8.50 -2.85
CA ILE A 102 -1.17 8.88 -1.55
C ILE A 102 -2.30 9.16 -0.58
N ILE A 103 -2.33 8.43 0.52
CA ILE A 103 -3.32 8.62 1.59
C ILE A 103 -2.57 9.00 2.86
N ARG A 104 -2.91 10.15 3.43
CA ARG A 104 -2.36 10.62 4.70
C ARG A 104 -3.45 10.74 5.73
N PHE A 105 -3.16 10.33 6.94
CA PHE A 105 -4.08 10.45 8.06
C PHE A 105 -3.32 10.45 9.39
N THR A 106 -4.01 10.88 10.42
CA THR A 106 -3.52 10.91 11.80
C THR A 106 -4.44 10.10 12.68
N CYS A 107 -3.89 9.41 13.66
CA CYS A 107 -4.67 8.80 14.73
C CYS A 107 -4.00 9.06 16.09
N ASN A 108 -4.82 9.08 17.13
CA ASN A 108 -4.39 9.40 18.49
C ASN A 108 -4.75 8.25 19.44
N LYS A 109 -3.79 7.88 20.29
CA LYS A 109 -3.99 6.91 21.37
C LYS A 109 -3.40 7.49 22.65
N SER A 110 -4.26 7.84 23.62
CA SER A 110 -3.82 8.55 24.83
C SER A 110 -3.07 9.84 24.50
N THR A 111 -1.81 9.96 24.90
CA THR A 111 -0.94 11.12 24.63
C THR A 111 -0.11 10.96 23.35
N ALA A 112 -0.19 9.83 22.68
CA ALA A 112 0.56 9.54 21.46
C ALA A 112 -0.23 9.89 20.21
N THR A 113 0.45 10.49 19.23
CA THR A 113 -0.09 10.77 17.89
C THR A 113 0.70 9.98 16.87
N TYR A 114 0.00 9.38 15.93
CA TYR A 114 0.58 8.60 14.84
C TYR A 114 0.21 9.23 13.50
N ASP A 115 1.21 9.69 12.76
CA ASP A 115 1.04 10.21 11.42
C ASP A 115 1.40 9.14 10.40
N PHE A 116 0.43 8.74 9.59
CA PHE A 116 0.59 7.76 8.53
C PHE A 116 0.61 8.40 7.16
N SER A 117 1.47 7.91 6.30
CA SER A 117 1.45 8.19 4.87
C SER A 117 1.53 6.88 4.10
N LEU A 118 0.49 6.59 3.34
CA LEU A 118 0.39 5.39 2.51
C LEU A 118 0.63 5.77 1.06
N GLU A 119 1.48 5.02 0.37
CA GLU A 119 1.66 5.13 -1.08
C GLU A 119 1.25 3.81 -1.71
N LEU A 120 0.20 3.84 -2.51
CA LEU A 120 -0.38 2.67 -3.17
C LEU A 120 -0.12 2.75 -4.67
N TYR A 121 0.61 1.79 -5.20
CA TYR A 121 0.96 1.73 -6.61
C TYR A 121 -0.01 0.84 -7.39
N PRO A 122 -0.27 1.15 -8.68
CA PRO A 122 -1.20 0.37 -9.50
C PRO A 122 -0.81 -1.09 -9.71
N ASP A 123 0.47 -1.42 -9.55
CA ASP A 123 0.99 -2.80 -9.65
C ASP A 123 0.73 -3.65 -8.39
N GLY A 124 0.13 -3.08 -7.36
CA GLY A 124 -0.13 -3.73 -6.08
C GLY A 124 0.93 -3.46 -5.01
N GLY A 125 2.02 -2.77 -5.33
CA GLY A 125 3.03 -2.37 -4.35
C GLY A 125 2.50 -1.31 -3.40
N ALA A 126 2.97 -1.34 -2.15
CA ALA A 126 2.59 -0.37 -1.14
C ALA A 126 3.77 0.01 -0.26
N TYR A 127 3.81 1.28 0.15
CA TYR A 127 4.72 1.80 1.16
C TYR A 127 3.93 2.48 2.26
N ILE A 128 4.35 2.26 3.50
CA ILE A 128 3.78 2.90 4.68
C ILE A 128 4.92 3.67 5.35
N ASN A 129 4.70 4.97 5.58
CA ASN A 129 5.57 5.78 6.43
C ASN A 129 4.80 6.15 7.68
N LEU A 130 5.36 5.83 8.82
CA LEU A 130 4.76 6.09 10.13
C LEU A 130 5.69 6.97 10.95
N SER A 131 5.14 8.05 11.48
CA SER A 131 5.83 8.98 12.39
C SER A 131 5.10 9.00 13.72
N PRO A 132 5.53 8.21 14.71
CA PRO A 132 5.02 8.35 16.07
C PRO A 132 5.51 9.66 16.71
N SER A 133 4.68 10.30 17.53
CA SER A 133 5.07 11.55 18.22
C SER A 133 6.14 11.37 19.30
N TYR A 134 6.37 10.13 19.72
CA TYR A 134 7.25 9.80 20.84
C TYR A 134 8.48 8.97 20.47
N ALA A 135 8.62 8.60 19.19
CA ALA A 135 9.63 7.64 18.77
C ALA A 135 10.10 7.90 17.31
N ASP A 136 11.11 7.19 16.90
CA ASP A 136 11.67 7.27 15.55
C ASP A 136 10.63 6.93 14.48
N ARG A 137 10.79 7.54 13.32
CA ARG A 137 10.05 7.18 12.11
C ARG A 137 10.42 5.78 11.66
N ILE A 138 9.46 5.12 11.04
CA ILE A 138 9.65 3.79 10.47
C ILE A 138 8.87 3.68 9.16
N GLY A 139 9.48 2.98 8.19
CA GLY A 139 8.84 2.66 6.92
C GLY A 139 8.54 1.17 6.80
N TYR A 140 7.55 0.86 5.98
CA TYR A 140 7.20 -0.51 5.64
C TYR A 140 6.96 -0.62 4.15
N LYS A 141 7.22 -1.80 3.62
CA LYS A 141 6.91 -2.17 2.25
C LYS A 141 6.03 -3.42 2.25
N GLY A 142 5.10 -3.45 1.34
CA GLY A 142 4.17 -4.58 1.22
C GLY A 142 3.34 -4.52 -0.05
N GLU A 143 2.22 -5.21 -0.01
CA GLU A 143 1.25 -5.30 -1.09
C GLU A 143 -0.13 -4.91 -0.58
N TRP A 144 -0.88 -4.19 -1.40
CA TRP A 144 -2.23 -3.75 -1.05
C TRP A 144 -3.29 -4.43 -1.91
N LYS A 145 -4.46 -4.55 -1.32
CA LYS A 145 -5.67 -5.08 -1.96
C LYS A 145 -6.84 -4.16 -1.74
#